data_2208f04494119bb7340b14cd6c8fd8f1
#
_entry.id   2208f04494119bb7340b14cd6c8fd8f1
#
_cell.length_a   1.000
_cell.length_b   1.000
_cell.length_c   1.000
_cell.angle_alpha   90.00
_cell.angle_beta   90.00
_cell.angle_gamma   90.00
#
_symmetry.space_group_name_H-M   'P 1'
#
loop_
_entity.id
_entity.type
_entity.pdbx_description
1 polymer ?
#
loop_
_entity_poly.entity_id
_entity_poly.type
_entity_poly.pdbx_seq_one_letter_code
_entity_poly.pdbx_strand_id
1 'polypeptide(L)'
;MEKTQKIKIGATGWVMIAISIMILFTCGFLTALVGIDYGPHEQIALSLTPGDPVGLFKAHPEPFWHLLTYGVVKLLHCRVEIAAGIVSGLLIVLTYVIAFVTIRNTVPGLEGHEVAGLDLVLHLVSAIYVPFFNKEPFLGQGTPNIWHNPTTIAVRPIALLIFALVASMVIRMRKEEFETNIPVGKAIAAGLLLILSCLAKPSFVQVFYPAIFTLMVIWLIMFKGKNLRNAIQLMLMCLPSLAVMILQFVIAFYSGHSNSGGITIAPFAVAGARTPSIAISMMLLLAFPLLMVILTAIRKELTWGDALAWLMLLWGTIWRLLLAEKGERMYHGNFTWGYMLAVYLVWYTAVRSYLKLYFSEQMTGNKRGVGFVLATAVLVLHLVSGLYYLIYLVVLGHGM
;
A
#
# COMPACT_ATOMS: atom_id res chain seq x y z
N MET A 1 -28.52 11.54 10.97
CA MET A 1 -27.57 10.54 11.52
C MET A 1 -28.23 9.18 11.38
N GLU A 2 -27.96 8.48 10.28
CA GLU A 2 -28.33 7.05 10.19
C GLU A 2 -27.55 6.29 11.27
N LYS A 3 -28.27 5.60 12.15
CA LYS A 3 -27.67 4.70 13.12
C LYS A 3 -26.87 3.67 12.31
N THR A 4 -25.55 3.74 12.37
CA THR A 4 -24.67 2.71 11.86
C THR A 4 -25.06 1.40 12.57
N GLN A 5 -25.75 0.56 11.85
CA GLN A 5 -26.11 -0.78 12.32
C GLN A 5 -24.79 -1.50 12.58
N LYS A 6 -24.46 -1.74 13.85
CA LYS A 6 -23.26 -2.51 14.23
C LYS A 6 -23.45 -3.92 13.68
N ILE A 7 -22.82 -4.20 12.56
CA ILE A 7 -22.83 -5.54 11.96
C ILE A 7 -22.15 -6.49 12.94
N LYS A 8 -22.88 -7.47 13.44
CA LYS A 8 -22.32 -8.51 14.33
C LYS A 8 -21.40 -9.42 13.50
N ILE A 9 -20.18 -9.64 13.98
CA ILE A 9 -19.32 -10.68 13.43
C ILE A 9 -19.83 -12.00 14.00
N GLY A 10 -20.41 -12.86 13.16
CA GLY A 10 -20.85 -14.21 13.58
C GLY A 10 -19.65 -15.11 13.91
N ALA A 11 -19.91 -16.27 14.51
CA ALA A 11 -18.86 -17.24 14.87
C ALA A 11 -17.98 -17.63 13.66
N THR A 12 -18.59 -17.90 12.50
CA THR A 12 -17.88 -18.18 11.24
C THR A 12 -16.95 -17.03 10.83
N GLY A 13 -17.37 -15.77 11.04
CA GLY A 13 -16.53 -14.60 10.77
C GLY A 13 -15.30 -14.55 11.66
N TRP A 14 -15.44 -14.84 12.95
CA TRP A 14 -14.30 -14.89 13.87
C TRP A 14 -13.33 -16.02 13.53
N VAL A 15 -13.84 -17.19 13.16
CA VAL A 15 -13.00 -18.32 12.70
C VAL A 15 -12.22 -17.94 11.46
N MET A 16 -12.87 -17.32 10.45
CA MET A 16 -12.20 -16.88 9.22
C MET A 16 -11.13 -15.82 9.50
N ILE A 17 -11.41 -14.85 10.39
CA ILE A 17 -10.41 -13.84 10.80
C ILE A 17 -9.21 -14.51 11.46
N ALA A 18 -9.43 -15.46 12.39
CA ALA A 18 -8.36 -16.17 13.07
C ALA A 18 -7.48 -16.97 12.11
N ILE A 19 -8.10 -17.69 11.16
CA ILE A 19 -7.40 -18.44 10.09
C ILE A 19 -6.57 -17.46 9.22
N SER A 20 -7.17 -16.34 8.82
CA SER A 20 -6.47 -15.33 7.99
C SER A 20 -5.27 -14.75 8.70
N ILE A 21 -5.40 -14.40 9.99
CA ILE A 21 -4.31 -13.90 10.83
C ILE A 21 -3.19 -14.94 10.91
N MET A 22 -3.52 -16.21 11.18
CA MET A 22 -2.54 -17.28 11.26
C MET A 22 -1.79 -17.47 9.94
N ILE A 23 -2.48 -17.53 8.80
CA ILE A 23 -1.87 -17.67 7.48
C ILE A 23 -0.94 -16.49 7.21
N LEU A 24 -1.43 -15.25 7.34
CA LEU A 24 -0.68 -14.05 7.00
C LEU A 24 0.52 -13.83 7.91
N PHE A 25 0.38 -14.09 9.21
CA PHE A 25 1.49 -14.06 10.14
C PHE A 25 2.57 -15.08 9.76
N THR A 26 2.18 -16.34 9.50
CA THR A 26 3.12 -17.39 9.10
C THR A 26 3.82 -17.06 7.79
N CYS A 27 3.08 -16.58 6.78
CA CYS A 27 3.68 -16.17 5.51
C CYS A 27 4.69 -15.04 5.70
N GLY A 28 4.35 -13.98 6.46
CA GLY A 28 5.25 -12.87 6.75
C GLY A 28 6.47 -13.29 7.57
N PHE A 29 6.30 -14.19 8.52
CA PHE A 29 7.39 -14.75 9.31
C PHE A 29 8.36 -15.57 8.43
N LEU A 30 7.85 -16.50 7.62
CA LEU A 30 8.67 -17.36 6.77
C LEU A 30 9.40 -16.56 5.67
N THR A 31 8.74 -15.61 5.04
CA THR A 31 9.37 -14.77 4.00
C THR A 31 10.47 -13.87 4.57
N ALA A 32 10.37 -13.46 5.83
CA ALA A 32 11.44 -12.73 6.50
C ALA A 32 12.68 -13.59 6.76
N LEU A 33 12.51 -14.88 7.04
CA LEU A 33 13.64 -15.78 7.28
C LEU A 33 14.47 -16.10 6.03
N VAL A 34 13.89 -15.96 4.83
CA VAL A 34 14.53 -16.35 3.57
C VAL A 34 14.74 -15.18 2.60
N GLY A 35 14.16 -14.01 2.89
CA GLY A 35 14.19 -12.85 1.99
C GLY A 35 15.55 -12.16 1.96
N ILE A 36 16.09 -11.93 0.76
CA ILE A 36 17.41 -11.31 0.54
C ILE A 36 17.50 -9.91 1.13
N ASP A 37 16.44 -9.10 1.02
CA ASP A 37 16.44 -7.73 1.54
C ASP A 37 16.49 -7.66 3.07
N TYR A 38 16.18 -8.73 3.79
CA TYR A 38 16.15 -8.72 5.26
C TYR A 38 17.53 -8.64 5.87
N GLY A 39 18.52 -9.36 5.35
CA GLY A 39 19.87 -9.40 5.92
C GLY A 39 20.50 -8.02 6.15
N PRO A 40 20.56 -7.13 5.15
CA PRO A 40 21.05 -5.77 5.35
C PRO A 40 20.24 -4.98 6.40
N HIS A 41 18.93 -5.10 6.41
CA HIS A 41 18.06 -4.41 7.38
C HIS A 41 18.22 -4.96 8.81
N GLU A 42 18.47 -6.26 8.98
CA GLU A 42 18.77 -6.90 10.27
C GLU A 42 20.08 -6.38 10.86
N GLN A 43 21.12 -6.23 10.04
CA GLN A 43 22.39 -5.64 10.47
C GLN A 43 22.20 -4.19 10.93
N ILE A 44 21.40 -3.41 10.21
CA ILE A 44 21.02 -2.07 10.65
C ILE A 44 20.32 -2.13 12.00
N ALA A 45 19.33 -3.02 12.18
CA ALA A 45 18.61 -3.14 13.46
C ALA A 45 19.55 -3.46 14.64
N LEU A 46 20.56 -4.32 14.43
CA LEU A 46 21.55 -4.66 15.47
C LEU A 46 22.51 -3.50 15.78
N SER A 47 22.79 -2.64 14.81
CA SER A 47 23.70 -1.49 14.97
C SER A 47 23.05 -0.27 15.62
N LEU A 48 21.74 -0.30 15.90
CA LEU A 48 21.02 0.85 16.45
C LEU A 48 21.49 1.21 17.86
N THR A 49 21.65 2.51 18.09
CA THR A 49 21.92 3.13 19.38
C THR A 49 20.74 4.05 19.77
N PRO A 50 19.66 3.53 20.34
CA PRO A 50 18.45 4.32 20.63
C PRO A 50 18.67 5.48 21.62
N GLY A 51 19.80 5.48 22.37
CA GLY A 51 20.20 6.58 23.24
C GLY A 51 20.71 7.83 22.51
N ASP A 52 20.99 7.72 21.21
CA ASP A 52 21.37 8.84 20.33
C ASP A 52 20.39 8.98 19.16
N PRO A 53 19.20 9.60 19.36
CA PRO A 53 18.21 9.73 18.31
C PRO A 53 18.66 10.58 17.12
N VAL A 54 19.58 11.52 17.32
CA VAL A 54 20.12 12.36 16.26
C VAL A 54 21.07 11.55 15.37
N GLY A 55 22.00 10.82 15.97
CA GLY A 55 22.89 9.93 15.27
C GLY A 55 22.13 8.81 14.54
N LEU A 56 21.11 8.24 15.20
CA LEU A 56 20.22 7.26 14.58
C LEU A 56 19.55 7.80 13.32
N PHE A 57 18.93 8.98 13.39
CA PHE A 57 18.23 9.58 12.25
C PHE A 57 19.19 9.98 11.12
N LYS A 58 20.41 10.40 11.45
CA LYS A 58 21.45 10.68 10.44
C LYS A 58 21.94 9.42 9.73
N ALA A 59 22.12 8.32 10.47
CA ALA A 59 22.58 7.06 9.91
C ALA A 59 21.47 6.31 9.14
N HIS A 60 20.25 6.34 9.68
CA HIS A 60 19.09 5.64 9.16
C HIS A 60 17.85 6.53 9.25
N PRO A 61 17.57 7.37 8.24
CA PRO A 61 16.45 8.32 8.30
C PRO A 61 15.07 7.69 8.31
N GLU A 62 14.95 6.38 8.06
CA GLU A 62 13.71 5.58 8.09
C GLU A 62 13.82 4.44 9.14
N PRO A 63 13.94 4.77 10.44
CA PRO A 63 14.30 3.80 11.46
C PRO A 63 13.16 2.92 11.98
N PHE A 64 11.91 3.13 11.53
CA PHE A 64 10.73 2.56 12.20
C PHE A 64 10.76 1.03 12.29
N TRP A 65 10.95 0.32 11.17
CA TRP A 65 11.02 -1.15 11.19
C TRP A 65 12.21 -1.66 12.00
N HIS A 66 13.35 -0.99 11.87
CA HIS A 66 14.59 -1.36 12.58
C HIS A 66 14.44 -1.23 14.08
N LEU A 67 13.81 -0.15 14.57
CA LEU A 67 13.53 0.05 16.00
C LEU A 67 12.56 -1.00 16.54
N LEU A 68 11.52 -1.37 15.78
CA LEU A 68 10.61 -2.45 16.19
C LEU A 68 11.36 -3.78 16.31
N THR A 69 12.19 -4.13 15.31
CA THR A 69 12.99 -5.36 15.31
C THR A 69 13.99 -5.36 16.44
N TYR A 70 14.74 -4.28 16.65
CA TYR A 70 15.62 -4.11 17.80
C TYR A 70 14.89 -4.31 19.13
N GLY A 71 13.71 -3.70 19.27
CA GLY A 71 12.88 -3.82 20.48
C GLY A 71 12.49 -5.28 20.76
N VAL A 72 12.09 -6.03 19.73
CA VAL A 72 11.76 -7.47 19.86
C VAL A 72 12.99 -8.29 20.24
N VAL A 73 14.17 -8.04 19.63
CA VAL A 73 15.43 -8.70 20.00
C VAL A 73 15.72 -8.49 21.49
N LYS A 74 15.60 -7.25 21.97
CA LYS A 74 15.87 -6.92 23.38
C LYS A 74 14.84 -7.48 24.36
N LEU A 75 13.56 -7.48 23.95
CA LEU A 75 12.47 -7.97 24.81
C LEU A 75 12.47 -9.49 24.93
N LEU A 76 12.65 -10.20 23.80
CA LEU A 76 12.55 -11.66 23.75
C LEU A 76 13.90 -12.38 23.83
N HIS A 77 15.02 -11.64 23.86
CA HIS A 77 16.38 -12.20 23.83
C HIS A 77 16.57 -13.23 22.70
N CYS A 78 15.96 -13.00 21.55
CA CYS A 78 15.99 -13.90 20.40
C CYS A 78 16.96 -13.42 19.31
N ARG A 79 17.23 -14.30 18.34
CA ARG A 79 18.01 -13.95 17.14
C ARG A 79 17.27 -12.91 16.32
N VAL A 80 18.02 -12.05 15.61
CA VAL A 80 17.44 -10.92 14.85
C VAL A 80 16.53 -11.39 13.72
N GLU A 81 16.81 -12.53 13.09
CA GLU A 81 15.98 -13.10 12.03
C GLU A 81 14.59 -13.51 12.55
N ILE A 82 14.55 -14.06 13.79
CA ILE A 82 13.28 -14.38 14.46
C ILE A 82 12.50 -13.11 14.78
N ALA A 83 13.19 -12.08 15.29
CA ALA A 83 12.57 -10.79 15.56
C ALA A 83 12.04 -10.13 14.28
N ALA A 84 12.79 -10.18 13.18
CA ALA A 84 12.39 -9.72 11.86
C ALA A 84 11.12 -10.42 11.36
N GLY A 85 11.06 -11.75 11.52
CA GLY A 85 9.89 -12.56 11.20
C GLY A 85 8.66 -12.16 12.01
N ILE A 86 8.81 -12.01 13.33
CA ILE A 86 7.73 -11.60 14.23
C ILE A 86 7.20 -10.21 13.83
N VAL A 87 8.09 -9.22 13.68
CA VAL A 87 7.72 -7.85 13.33
C VAL A 87 7.02 -7.79 11.98
N SER A 88 7.57 -8.45 10.96
CA SER A 88 6.99 -8.45 9.61
C SER A 88 5.63 -9.17 9.58
N GLY A 89 5.52 -10.33 10.23
CA GLY A 89 4.24 -11.04 10.36
C GLY A 89 3.17 -10.19 11.05
N LEU A 90 3.50 -9.51 12.16
CA LEU A 90 2.57 -8.62 12.87
C LEU A 90 2.16 -7.41 12.04
N LEU A 91 3.06 -6.80 11.26
CA LEU A 91 2.75 -5.65 10.40
C LEU A 91 1.84 -6.03 9.22
N ILE A 92 2.00 -7.23 8.67
CA ILE A 92 1.10 -7.77 7.64
C ILE A 92 -0.29 -8.04 8.24
N VAL A 93 -0.36 -8.66 9.42
CA VAL A 93 -1.62 -8.86 10.14
C VAL A 93 -2.29 -7.51 10.48
N LEU A 94 -1.51 -6.50 10.89
CA LEU A 94 -2.05 -5.16 11.14
C LEU A 94 -2.66 -4.55 9.87
N THR A 95 -2.00 -4.73 8.71
CA THR A 95 -2.54 -4.28 7.42
C THR A 95 -3.88 -4.95 7.11
N TYR A 96 -3.97 -6.27 7.30
CA TYR A 96 -5.20 -7.05 7.14
C TYR A 96 -6.30 -6.55 8.08
N VAL A 97 -6.02 -6.34 9.36
CA VAL A 97 -7.02 -5.85 10.32
C VAL A 97 -7.55 -4.47 9.94
N ILE A 98 -6.67 -3.56 9.50
CA ILE A 98 -7.09 -2.23 9.02
C ILE A 98 -7.94 -2.35 7.76
N ALA A 99 -7.55 -3.18 6.80
CA ALA A 99 -8.31 -3.40 5.57
C ALA A 99 -9.69 -4.01 5.88
N PHE A 100 -9.74 -5.06 6.71
CA PHE A 100 -10.98 -5.68 7.16
C PHE A 100 -11.95 -4.67 7.80
N VAL A 101 -11.47 -3.89 8.77
CA VAL A 101 -12.31 -2.90 9.48
C VAL A 101 -12.82 -1.82 8.54
N THR A 102 -11.95 -1.31 7.67
CA THR A 102 -12.31 -0.22 6.74
C THR A 102 -13.23 -0.69 5.62
N ILE A 103 -13.02 -1.87 5.05
CA ILE A 103 -13.92 -2.48 4.05
C ILE A 103 -15.29 -2.74 4.67
N ARG A 104 -15.33 -3.41 5.83
CA ARG A 104 -16.57 -3.72 6.53
C ARG A 104 -17.42 -2.48 6.83
N ASN A 105 -16.78 -1.37 7.20
CA ASN A 105 -17.49 -0.12 7.49
C ASN A 105 -18.03 0.59 6.23
N THR A 106 -17.56 0.21 5.05
CA THR A 106 -17.96 0.86 3.76
C THR A 106 -18.92 0.02 2.94
N VAL A 107 -19.08 -1.26 3.26
CA VAL A 107 -20.00 -2.18 2.55
C VAL A 107 -20.97 -2.81 3.56
N PRO A 108 -22.07 -2.12 3.89
CA PRO A 108 -23.06 -2.62 4.83
C PRO A 108 -23.78 -3.86 4.26
N GLY A 109 -24.16 -4.76 5.16
CA GLY A 109 -24.98 -5.94 4.81
C GLY A 109 -24.19 -7.23 4.55
N LEU A 110 -22.88 -7.15 4.38
CA LEU A 110 -22.02 -8.33 4.24
C LEU A 110 -21.76 -9.02 5.59
N GLU A 111 -21.67 -10.34 5.56
CA GLU A 111 -21.27 -11.12 6.73
C GLU A 111 -19.75 -11.01 6.97
N GLY A 112 -19.35 -11.14 8.25
CA GLY A 112 -17.96 -11.01 8.65
C GLY A 112 -17.00 -11.97 7.93
N HIS A 113 -17.43 -13.18 7.60
CA HIS A 113 -16.61 -14.17 6.91
C HIS A 113 -16.40 -13.84 5.42
N GLU A 114 -17.35 -13.21 4.74
CA GLU A 114 -17.22 -12.79 3.34
C GLU A 114 -16.15 -11.70 3.21
N VAL A 115 -16.22 -10.70 4.10
CA VAL A 115 -15.21 -9.64 4.15
C VAL A 115 -13.84 -10.19 4.50
N ALA A 116 -13.75 -11.06 5.54
CA ALA A 116 -12.49 -11.64 5.99
C ALA A 116 -11.83 -12.50 4.91
N GLY A 117 -12.61 -13.31 4.18
CA GLY A 117 -12.10 -14.16 3.10
C GLY A 117 -11.55 -13.35 1.93
N LEU A 118 -12.29 -12.32 1.48
CA LEU A 118 -11.82 -11.49 0.36
C LEU A 118 -10.69 -10.55 0.75
N ASP A 119 -10.63 -10.12 2.00
CA ASP A 119 -9.46 -9.40 2.51
C ASP A 119 -8.21 -10.30 2.58
N LEU A 120 -8.36 -11.57 2.97
CA LEU A 120 -7.26 -12.53 2.86
C LEU A 120 -6.79 -12.67 1.41
N VAL A 121 -7.72 -12.78 0.44
CA VAL A 121 -7.39 -12.81 -1.00
C VAL A 121 -6.62 -11.55 -1.40
N LEU A 122 -7.04 -10.35 -0.97
CA LEU A 122 -6.32 -9.08 -1.23
C LEU A 122 -4.84 -9.18 -0.81
N HIS A 123 -4.54 -9.84 0.30
CA HIS A 123 -3.19 -9.98 0.82
C HIS A 123 -2.38 -11.12 0.16
N LEU A 124 -3.03 -11.98 -0.62
CA LEU A 124 -2.37 -13.11 -1.30
C LEU A 124 -2.23 -12.95 -2.81
N VAL A 125 -2.90 -11.98 -3.44
CA VAL A 125 -2.82 -11.75 -4.88
C VAL A 125 -1.48 -11.17 -5.32
N SER A 126 -1.09 -11.47 -6.57
CA SER A 126 0.02 -10.82 -7.29
C SER A 126 -0.38 -10.53 -8.74
N ALA A 127 0.52 -9.96 -9.54
CA ALA A 127 0.33 -9.87 -10.98
C ALA A 127 0.11 -11.26 -11.59
N ILE A 128 -0.69 -11.36 -12.64
CA ILE A 128 -0.84 -12.62 -13.38
C ILE A 128 0.51 -13.00 -13.96
N TYR A 129 1.06 -14.11 -13.50
CA TYR A 129 2.38 -14.57 -13.89
C TYR A 129 2.32 -15.42 -15.17
N VAL A 130 3.13 -15.03 -16.16
CA VAL A 130 3.25 -15.72 -17.44
C VAL A 130 4.72 -16.11 -17.63
N PRO A 131 5.08 -17.40 -17.41
CA PRO A 131 6.49 -17.84 -17.31
C PRO A 131 7.34 -17.56 -18.56
N PHE A 132 6.76 -17.64 -19.76
CA PHE A 132 7.48 -17.37 -21.00
C PHE A 132 7.60 -15.89 -21.34
N PHE A 133 6.82 -15.03 -20.66
CA PHE A 133 6.91 -13.58 -20.80
C PHE A 133 7.85 -12.97 -19.75
N ASN A 134 7.75 -13.42 -18.51
CA ASN A 134 8.53 -12.88 -17.41
C ASN A 134 9.08 -14.01 -16.53
N LYS A 135 10.40 -14.09 -16.43
CA LYS A 135 11.04 -15.15 -15.61
C LYS A 135 10.94 -14.86 -14.12
N GLU A 136 10.87 -13.60 -13.75
CA GLU A 136 10.83 -13.15 -12.37
C GLU A 136 9.41 -12.72 -11.99
N PRO A 137 8.76 -13.33 -10.99
CA PRO A 137 7.37 -13.03 -10.64
C PRO A 137 7.14 -11.59 -10.16
N PHE A 138 8.14 -10.96 -9.55
CA PHE A 138 8.01 -9.65 -8.92
C PHE A 138 8.64 -8.51 -9.72
N LEU A 139 9.95 -8.58 -10.00
CA LEU A 139 10.70 -7.44 -10.55
C LEU A 139 10.21 -7.04 -11.95
N GLY A 140 9.80 -8.01 -12.76
CA GLY A 140 9.34 -7.75 -14.10
C GLY A 140 7.90 -7.23 -14.17
N GLN A 141 6.99 -7.78 -13.37
CA GLN A 141 5.56 -7.47 -13.44
C GLN A 141 5.09 -6.55 -12.31
N GLY A 142 5.71 -6.65 -11.13
CA GLY A 142 5.26 -5.99 -9.91
C GLY A 142 4.20 -6.79 -9.15
N THR A 143 3.89 -6.37 -7.94
CA THR A 143 2.90 -7.00 -7.07
C THR A 143 2.24 -5.99 -6.14
N PRO A 144 0.95 -6.13 -5.79
CA PRO A 144 0.36 -5.36 -4.70
C PRO A 144 0.90 -5.78 -3.34
N ASN A 145 1.35 -7.04 -3.20
CA ASN A 145 1.85 -7.60 -1.96
C ASN A 145 3.35 -7.85 -2.02
N ILE A 146 4.10 -7.01 -1.31
CA ILE A 146 5.55 -7.12 -1.18
C ILE A 146 5.84 -7.89 0.10
N TRP A 147 6.50 -9.05 -0.04
CA TRP A 147 6.83 -9.93 1.08
C TRP A 147 8.30 -9.87 1.50
N HIS A 148 9.18 -9.41 0.61
CA HIS A 148 10.63 -9.47 0.78
C HIS A 148 11.26 -8.15 1.24
N ASN A 149 10.53 -7.03 1.32
CA ASN A 149 11.09 -5.75 1.71
C ASN A 149 10.48 -5.24 3.04
N PRO A 150 11.25 -5.28 4.15
CA PRO A 150 10.73 -5.03 5.49
C PRO A 150 10.22 -3.60 5.69
N THR A 151 10.89 -2.59 5.15
CA THR A 151 10.46 -1.19 5.30
C THR A 151 9.17 -0.90 4.52
N THR A 152 8.95 -1.58 3.38
CA THR A 152 7.69 -1.48 2.64
C THR A 152 6.56 -2.19 3.37
N ILE A 153 6.82 -3.34 4.00
CA ILE A 153 5.85 -4.01 4.89
C ILE A 153 5.50 -3.08 6.05
N ALA A 154 6.48 -2.38 6.64
CA ALA A 154 6.25 -1.49 7.77
C ALA A 154 5.40 -0.26 7.44
N VAL A 155 5.57 0.33 6.27
CA VAL A 155 4.79 1.51 5.88
C VAL A 155 3.37 1.17 5.40
N ARG A 156 3.10 -0.06 4.96
CA ARG A 156 1.82 -0.45 4.36
C ARG A 156 0.61 -0.25 5.28
N PRO A 157 0.59 -0.69 6.54
CA PRO A 157 -0.55 -0.46 7.44
C PRO A 157 -0.78 1.04 7.69
N ILE A 158 0.30 1.82 7.80
CA ILE A 158 0.24 3.27 7.99
C ILE A 158 -0.34 3.93 6.73
N ALA A 159 0.15 3.55 5.57
CA ALA A 159 -0.31 4.05 4.26
C ALA A 159 -1.80 3.78 4.03
N LEU A 160 -2.27 2.56 4.34
CA LEU A 160 -3.68 2.20 4.22
C LEU A 160 -4.55 3.01 5.19
N LEU A 161 -4.11 3.19 6.43
CA LEU A 161 -4.85 3.98 7.42
C LEU A 161 -4.94 5.46 7.01
N ILE A 162 -3.84 6.06 6.54
CA ILE A 162 -3.84 7.43 6.00
C ILE A 162 -4.80 7.52 4.81
N PHE A 163 -4.67 6.59 3.86
CA PHE A 163 -5.54 6.56 2.69
C PHE A 163 -7.01 6.48 3.06
N ALA A 164 -7.39 5.55 3.93
CA ALA A 164 -8.78 5.38 4.37
C ALA A 164 -9.31 6.65 5.07
N LEU A 165 -8.50 7.26 5.94
CA LEU A 165 -8.83 8.48 6.65
C LEU A 165 -9.03 9.65 5.67
N VAL A 166 -8.06 9.89 4.78
CA VAL A 166 -8.11 11.01 3.81
C VAL A 166 -9.19 10.78 2.75
N ALA A 167 -9.36 9.55 2.24
CA ALA A 167 -10.46 9.23 1.32
C ALA A 167 -11.82 9.52 1.96
N SER A 168 -12.00 9.21 3.26
CA SER A 168 -13.22 9.55 3.99
C SER A 168 -13.45 11.07 4.09
N MET A 169 -12.38 11.85 4.29
CA MET A 169 -12.45 13.33 4.30
C MET A 169 -12.83 13.86 2.91
N VAL A 170 -12.18 13.38 1.87
CA VAL A 170 -12.41 13.78 0.47
C VAL A 170 -13.87 13.50 0.06
N ILE A 171 -14.37 12.31 0.35
CA ILE A 171 -15.76 11.94 0.06
C ILE A 171 -16.73 12.85 0.82
N ARG A 172 -16.46 13.09 2.10
CA ARG A 172 -17.28 13.97 2.94
C ARG A 172 -17.29 15.41 2.44
N MET A 173 -16.12 15.99 2.17
CA MET A 173 -16.02 17.35 1.63
C MET A 173 -16.87 17.53 0.37
N ARG A 174 -16.84 16.55 -0.52
CA ARG A 174 -17.64 16.61 -1.74
C ARG A 174 -19.14 16.45 -1.48
N LYS A 175 -19.51 15.54 -0.55
CA LYS A 175 -20.92 15.35 -0.16
C LYS A 175 -21.52 16.60 0.49
N GLU A 176 -20.73 17.32 1.26
CA GLU A 176 -21.12 18.56 1.97
C GLU A 176 -20.81 19.82 1.13
N GLU A 177 -20.60 19.70 -0.16
CA GLU A 177 -20.35 20.78 -1.14
C GLU A 177 -19.25 21.77 -0.71
N PHE A 178 -18.26 21.28 0.06
CA PHE A 178 -17.13 22.04 0.62
C PHE A 178 -17.50 23.07 1.71
N GLU A 179 -18.70 23.02 2.25
CA GLU A 179 -19.16 23.97 3.26
C GLU A 179 -18.53 23.73 4.65
N THR A 180 -18.15 22.46 4.93
CA THR A 180 -17.62 22.10 6.25
C THR A 180 -16.09 22.05 6.28
N ASN A 181 -15.55 22.36 7.44
CA ASN A 181 -14.12 22.20 7.72
C ASN A 181 -13.74 20.74 7.92
N ILE A 182 -12.48 20.42 7.66
CA ILE A 182 -11.88 19.16 8.10
C ILE A 182 -11.84 19.19 9.64
N PRO A 183 -12.37 18.15 10.32
CA PRO A 183 -12.28 18.07 11.77
C PRO A 183 -10.82 18.07 12.22
N VAL A 184 -10.47 18.99 13.12
CA VAL A 184 -9.09 19.23 13.59
C VAL A 184 -8.44 17.92 14.09
N GLY A 185 -9.16 17.13 14.89
CA GLY A 185 -8.64 15.85 15.37
C GLY A 185 -8.27 14.87 14.25
N LYS A 186 -9.06 14.82 13.14
CA LYS A 186 -8.73 14.01 11.98
C LYS A 186 -7.52 14.54 11.21
N ALA A 187 -7.41 15.85 11.07
CA ALA A 187 -6.26 16.49 10.42
C ALA A 187 -4.97 16.22 11.21
N ILE A 188 -4.99 16.36 12.54
CA ILE A 188 -3.85 16.06 13.41
C ILE A 188 -3.49 14.56 13.31
N ALA A 189 -4.46 13.67 13.42
CA ALA A 189 -4.22 12.23 13.31
C ALA A 189 -3.58 11.85 11.96
N ALA A 190 -4.09 12.40 10.85
CA ALA A 190 -3.51 12.16 9.53
C ALA A 190 -2.10 12.77 9.41
N GLY A 191 -1.86 13.97 9.95
CA GLY A 191 -0.53 14.60 9.96
C GLY A 191 0.50 13.78 10.73
N LEU A 192 0.15 13.27 11.91
CA LEU A 192 1.03 12.38 12.70
C LEU A 192 1.31 11.06 11.99
N LEU A 193 0.28 10.46 11.37
CA LEU A 193 0.46 9.24 10.57
C LEU A 193 1.34 9.49 9.34
N LEU A 194 1.25 10.66 8.70
CA LEU A 194 2.13 11.04 7.58
C LEU A 194 3.59 11.17 8.04
N ILE A 195 3.86 11.75 9.22
CA ILE A 195 5.21 11.78 9.80
C ILE A 195 5.68 10.34 10.04
N LEU A 196 4.85 9.50 10.66
CA LEU A 196 5.20 8.11 10.93
C LEU A 196 5.46 7.32 9.63
N SER A 197 4.72 7.61 8.55
CA SER A 197 4.96 6.98 7.25
C SER A 197 6.32 7.38 6.66
N CYS A 198 6.78 8.62 6.85
CA CYS A 198 8.13 9.04 6.47
C CYS A 198 9.19 8.27 7.27
N LEU A 199 9.01 8.12 8.58
CA LEU A 199 9.94 7.38 9.44
C LEU A 199 9.95 5.87 9.13
N ALA A 200 8.86 5.32 8.58
CA ALA A 200 8.81 3.94 8.12
C ALA A 200 9.42 3.77 6.71
N LYS A 201 8.96 4.59 5.76
CA LYS A 201 9.48 4.68 4.38
C LYS A 201 8.83 5.88 3.66
N PRO A 202 9.58 6.85 3.14
CA PRO A 202 9.02 8.04 2.49
C PRO A 202 8.31 7.75 1.15
N SER A 203 8.43 6.54 0.63
CA SER A 203 7.85 6.15 -0.67
C SER A 203 6.34 6.35 -0.77
N PHE A 204 5.60 6.26 0.35
CA PHE A 204 4.16 6.53 0.36
C PHE A 204 3.87 8.01 0.10
N VAL A 205 4.52 8.90 0.84
CA VAL A 205 4.28 10.35 0.71
C VAL A 205 4.73 10.88 -0.65
N GLN A 206 5.71 10.25 -1.30
CA GLN A 206 6.16 10.59 -2.65
C GLN A 206 5.05 10.47 -3.70
N VAL A 207 4.10 9.55 -3.53
CA VAL A 207 2.94 9.38 -4.42
C VAL A 207 1.69 10.07 -3.87
N PHE A 208 1.57 10.17 -2.56
CA PHE A 208 0.40 10.75 -1.90
C PHE A 208 0.32 12.27 -2.10
N TYR A 209 1.42 13.01 -1.88
CA TYR A 209 1.39 14.48 -2.01
C TYR A 209 1.04 14.97 -3.42
N PRO A 210 1.67 14.51 -4.49
CA PRO A 210 1.28 14.97 -5.80
C PRO A 210 -0.13 14.51 -6.19
N ALA A 211 -0.60 13.35 -5.70
CA ALA A 211 -1.95 12.88 -5.95
C ALA A 211 -3.01 13.75 -5.28
N ILE A 212 -2.86 14.06 -3.99
CA ILE A 212 -3.81 14.91 -3.27
C ILE A 212 -3.77 16.36 -3.78
N PHE A 213 -2.59 16.87 -4.12
CA PHE A 213 -2.44 18.18 -4.75
C PHE A 213 -3.17 18.23 -6.11
N THR A 214 -2.95 17.24 -6.97
CA THR A 214 -3.62 17.13 -8.26
C THR A 214 -5.14 17.08 -8.09
N LEU A 215 -5.64 16.28 -7.15
CA LEU A 215 -7.07 16.21 -6.86
C LEU A 215 -7.62 17.58 -6.43
N MET A 216 -6.92 18.30 -5.57
CA MET A 216 -7.34 19.63 -5.11
C MET A 216 -7.34 20.64 -6.25
N VAL A 217 -6.35 20.62 -7.13
CA VAL A 217 -6.30 21.49 -8.33
C VAL A 217 -7.44 21.17 -9.28
N ILE A 218 -7.72 19.90 -9.57
CA ILE A 218 -8.87 19.50 -10.39
C ILE A 218 -10.15 20.06 -9.78
N TRP A 219 -10.35 19.95 -8.48
CA TRP A 219 -11.53 20.46 -7.80
C TRP A 219 -11.60 21.99 -7.80
N LEU A 220 -10.47 22.70 -7.62
CA LEU A 220 -10.45 24.16 -7.70
C LEU A 220 -10.95 24.65 -9.07
N ILE A 221 -10.56 23.96 -10.14
CA ILE A 221 -11.02 24.28 -11.51
C ILE A 221 -12.50 23.90 -11.67
N MET A 222 -12.89 22.65 -11.35
CA MET A 222 -14.24 22.14 -11.54
C MET A 222 -15.30 22.91 -10.73
N PHE A 223 -14.97 23.30 -9.51
CA PHE A 223 -15.89 23.96 -8.58
C PHE A 223 -15.60 25.44 -8.38
N LYS A 224 -14.84 26.05 -9.31
CA LYS A 224 -14.58 27.49 -9.37
C LYS A 224 -14.10 28.05 -8.02
N GLY A 225 -13.18 27.35 -7.36
CA GLY A 225 -12.55 27.78 -6.11
C GLY A 225 -13.34 27.49 -4.83
N LYS A 226 -14.54 26.91 -4.88
CA LYS A 226 -15.34 26.61 -3.66
C LYS A 226 -14.60 25.77 -2.61
N ASN A 227 -13.69 24.90 -3.03
CA ASN A 227 -12.91 24.03 -2.13
C ASN A 227 -11.58 24.63 -1.66
N LEU A 228 -11.29 25.92 -1.90
CA LEU A 228 -9.99 26.54 -1.56
C LEU A 228 -9.64 26.39 -0.08
N ARG A 229 -10.58 26.62 0.81
CA ARG A 229 -10.38 26.44 2.26
C ARG A 229 -10.00 25.01 2.62
N ASN A 230 -10.70 24.02 2.06
CA ASN A 230 -10.42 22.60 2.31
C ASN A 230 -9.07 22.19 1.72
N ALA A 231 -8.70 22.71 0.55
CA ALA A 231 -7.40 22.50 -0.07
C ALA A 231 -6.27 23.03 0.83
N ILE A 232 -6.41 24.24 1.36
CA ILE A 232 -5.44 24.83 2.32
C ILE A 232 -5.32 23.94 3.57
N GLN A 233 -6.44 23.48 4.15
CA GLN A 233 -6.42 22.62 5.33
C GLN A 233 -5.69 21.29 5.06
N LEU A 234 -5.90 20.67 3.90
CA LEU A 234 -5.19 19.45 3.51
C LEU A 234 -3.70 19.69 3.29
N MET A 235 -3.33 20.82 2.66
CA MET A 235 -1.92 21.16 2.48
C MET A 235 -1.23 21.43 3.82
N LEU A 236 -1.86 22.17 4.73
CA LEU A 236 -1.32 22.41 6.08
C LEU A 236 -1.12 21.10 6.86
N MET A 237 -2.03 20.12 6.71
CA MET A 237 -1.88 18.79 7.29
C MET A 237 -0.63 18.06 6.79
N CYS A 238 -0.23 18.29 5.53
CA CYS A 238 0.94 17.64 4.92
C CYS A 238 2.27 18.32 5.29
N LEU A 239 2.29 19.59 5.67
CA LEU A 239 3.53 20.37 5.86
C LEU A 239 4.53 19.75 6.84
N PRO A 240 4.14 19.27 8.06
CA PRO A 240 5.10 18.70 9.00
C PRO A 240 5.85 17.48 8.45
N SER A 241 5.12 16.59 7.79
CA SER A 241 5.71 15.38 7.18
C SER A 241 6.50 15.68 5.90
N LEU A 242 6.13 16.73 5.17
CA LEU A 242 6.93 17.23 4.04
C LEU A 242 8.29 17.75 4.54
N ALA A 243 8.34 18.45 5.66
CA ALA A 243 9.60 18.88 6.26
C ALA A 243 10.47 17.68 6.67
N VAL A 244 9.89 16.62 7.25
CA VAL A 244 10.60 15.38 7.57
C VAL A 244 11.15 14.72 6.30
N MET A 245 10.35 14.61 5.24
CA MET A 245 10.77 14.03 3.96
C MET A 245 11.93 14.82 3.33
N ILE A 246 11.87 16.16 3.36
CA ILE A 246 12.95 17.01 2.85
C ILE A 246 14.23 16.79 3.67
N LEU A 247 14.12 16.72 5.00
CA LEU A 247 15.27 16.44 5.86
C LEU A 247 15.89 15.07 5.55
N GLN A 248 15.05 14.03 5.38
CA GLN A 248 15.51 12.69 4.96
C GLN A 248 16.23 12.73 3.62
N PHE A 249 15.69 13.49 2.66
CA PHE A 249 16.32 13.68 1.35
C PHE A 249 17.69 14.35 1.46
N VAL A 250 17.80 15.43 2.23
CA VAL A 250 19.06 16.13 2.48
C VAL A 250 20.08 15.19 3.13
N ILE A 251 19.68 14.42 4.12
CA ILE A 251 20.57 13.45 4.78
C ILE A 251 21.01 12.37 3.79
N ALA A 252 20.08 11.79 3.04
CA ALA A 252 20.39 10.70 2.12
C ALA A 252 21.33 11.10 0.98
N PHE A 253 21.24 12.33 0.45
CA PHE A 253 21.96 12.72 -0.75
C PHE A 253 23.11 13.72 -0.51
N TYR A 254 23.13 14.43 0.63
CA TYR A 254 24.10 15.49 0.89
C TYR A 254 24.96 15.30 2.15
N SER A 255 24.69 14.29 2.97
CA SER A 255 25.48 14.05 4.21
C SER A 255 26.80 13.30 4.01
N GLY A 256 27.15 12.93 2.79
CA GLY A 256 28.37 12.15 2.47
C GLY A 256 28.28 10.67 2.85
N HIS A 257 27.16 10.19 3.38
CA HIS A 257 26.97 8.78 3.79
C HIS A 257 26.33 7.91 2.69
N SER A 258 25.99 8.49 1.54
CA SER A 258 25.32 7.78 0.46
C SER A 258 26.25 7.65 -0.74
N ASN A 259 26.39 6.42 -1.26
CA ASN A 259 27.02 6.15 -2.56
C ASN A 259 26.14 6.57 -3.75
N SER A 260 24.96 7.16 -3.51
CA SER A 260 24.07 7.63 -4.57
C SER A 260 24.45 9.06 -4.97
N GLY A 261 24.84 9.23 -6.21
CA GLY A 261 25.16 10.56 -6.79
C GLY A 261 23.94 11.47 -7.02
N GLY A 262 22.79 11.23 -6.37
CA GLY A 262 21.55 11.99 -6.51
C GLY A 262 20.50 11.31 -7.39
N ILE A 263 19.49 12.10 -7.84
CA ILE A 263 18.41 11.64 -8.72
C ILE A 263 18.70 12.04 -10.15
N THR A 264 18.30 11.20 -11.10
CA THR A 264 18.39 11.46 -12.53
C THR A 264 17.07 11.16 -13.25
N ILE A 265 16.83 11.85 -14.36
CA ILE A 265 15.75 11.52 -15.30
C ILE A 265 16.30 10.44 -16.22
N ALA A 266 15.72 9.24 -16.17
CA ALA A 266 16.11 8.07 -16.95
C ALA A 266 14.86 7.35 -17.48
N PRO A 267 14.18 7.91 -18.50
CA PRO A 267 12.90 7.42 -18.97
C PRO A 267 12.98 5.95 -19.36
N PHE A 268 12.10 5.15 -18.76
CA PHE A 268 11.92 3.71 -18.97
C PHE A 268 13.15 2.83 -18.66
N ALA A 269 14.31 3.38 -18.28
CA ALA A 269 15.55 2.63 -18.12
C ALA A 269 15.42 1.51 -17.07
N VAL A 270 14.97 1.87 -15.87
CA VAL A 270 14.85 0.90 -14.76
C VAL A 270 13.73 -0.11 -15.00
N ALA A 271 12.56 0.36 -15.42
CA ALA A 271 11.43 -0.51 -15.70
C ALA A 271 11.68 -1.42 -16.91
N GLY A 272 12.28 -0.89 -17.99
CA GLY A 272 12.59 -1.65 -19.21
C GLY A 272 13.67 -2.71 -19.02
N ALA A 273 14.59 -2.52 -18.05
CA ALA A 273 15.60 -3.52 -17.71
C ALA A 273 14.97 -4.77 -17.02
N ARG A 274 13.74 -4.66 -16.50
CA ARG A 274 13.08 -5.69 -15.69
C ARG A 274 11.99 -6.47 -16.44
N THR A 275 11.56 -6.00 -17.60
CA THR A 275 10.47 -6.65 -18.34
C THR A 275 10.61 -6.43 -19.86
N PRO A 276 10.23 -7.41 -20.69
CA PRO A 276 10.18 -7.25 -22.14
C PRO A 276 9.16 -6.21 -22.60
N SER A 277 8.11 -5.95 -21.83
CA SER A 277 7.10 -4.96 -22.13
C SER A 277 6.46 -4.40 -20.84
N ILE A 278 6.75 -3.13 -20.58
CA ILE A 278 6.19 -2.40 -19.44
C ILE A 278 4.65 -2.39 -19.50
N ALA A 279 4.08 -2.14 -20.69
CA ALA A 279 2.63 -2.06 -20.86
C ALA A 279 1.94 -3.39 -20.54
N ILE A 280 2.44 -4.51 -21.07
CA ILE A 280 1.87 -5.83 -20.78
C ILE A 280 2.04 -6.18 -19.30
N SER A 281 3.20 -5.90 -18.70
CA SER A 281 3.41 -6.11 -17.26
C SER A 281 2.42 -5.32 -16.39
N MET A 282 2.16 -4.06 -16.75
CA MET A 282 1.16 -3.26 -16.04
C MET A 282 -0.26 -3.78 -16.25
N MET A 283 -0.61 -4.25 -17.44
CA MET A 283 -1.92 -4.87 -17.69
C MET A 283 -2.10 -6.15 -16.89
N LEU A 284 -1.10 -7.02 -16.83
CA LEU A 284 -1.12 -8.25 -16.04
C LEU A 284 -1.19 -7.97 -14.53
N LEU A 285 -0.64 -6.86 -14.06
CA LEU A 285 -0.74 -6.43 -12.67
C LEU A 285 -2.10 -5.84 -12.33
N LEU A 286 -2.68 -5.07 -13.24
CA LEU A 286 -3.86 -4.25 -13.00
C LEU A 286 -5.14 -4.83 -13.62
N ALA A 287 -5.12 -6.04 -14.20
CA ALA A 287 -6.26 -6.61 -14.92
C ALA A 287 -7.56 -6.59 -14.07
N PHE A 288 -7.49 -7.07 -12.83
CA PHE A 288 -8.64 -7.04 -11.93
C PHE A 288 -9.05 -5.62 -11.52
N PRO A 289 -8.16 -4.74 -11.03
CA PRO A 289 -8.51 -3.35 -10.73
C PRO A 289 -9.09 -2.57 -11.93
N LEU A 290 -8.54 -2.73 -13.13
CA LEU A 290 -9.06 -2.11 -14.36
C LEU A 290 -10.48 -2.59 -14.67
N LEU A 291 -10.72 -3.89 -14.58
CA LEU A 291 -12.05 -4.43 -14.77
C LEU A 291 -13.03 -3.87 -13.73
N MET A 292 -12.62 -3.83 -12.45
CA MET A 292 -13.47 -3.32 -11.38
C MET A 292 -13.76 -1.82 -11.52
N VAL A 293 -12.80 -1.00 -11.91
CA VAL A 293 -13.06 0.44 -12.11
C VAL A 293 -14.01 0.67 -13.27
N ILE A 294 -13.93 -0.11 -14.36
CA ILE A 294 -14.85 -0.05 -15.49
C ILE A 294 -16.28 -0.44 -15.05
N LEU A 295 -16.42 -1.56 -14.35
CA LEU A 295 -17.74 -2.01 -13.87
C LEU A 295 -18.35 -1.02 -12.90
N THR A 296 -17.56 -0.46 -11.98
CA THR A 296 -17.99 0.55 -11.01
C THR A 296 -18.37 1.87 -11.71
N ALA A 297 -17.65 2.26 -12.78
CA ALA A 297 -17.97 3.43 -13.59
C ALA A 297 -19.31 3.26 -14.34
N ILE A 298 -19.53 2.10 -14.97
CA ILE A 298 -20.79 1.78 -15.65
C ILE A 298 -21.98 1.87 -14.67
N ARG A 299 -21.78 1.43 -13.42
CA ARG A 299 -22.78 1.49 -12.35
C ARG A 299 -22.92 2.88 -11.72
N LYS A 300 -22.08 3.85 -12.11
CA LYS A 300 -22.00 5.21 -11.54
C LYS A 300 -21.73 5.23 -10.02
N GLU A 301 -20.98 4.25 -9.54
CA GLU A 301 -20.63 4.05 -8.11
C GLU A 301 -19.20 4.49 -7.76
N LEU A 302 -18.45 5.06 -8.73
CA LEU A 302 -17.10 5.58 -8.46
C LEU A 302 -17.14 6.71 -7.43
N THR A 303 -16.21 6.64 -6.50
CA THR A 303 -16.06 7.65 -5.45
C THR A 303 -14.78 8.47 -5.66
N TRP A 304 -14.70 9.63 -5.01
CA TRP A 304 -13.48 10.44 -5.00
C TRP A 304 -12.32 9.77 -4.25
N GLY A 305 -12.62 8.81 -3.37
CA GLY A 305 -11.60 7.92 -2.78
C GLY A 305 -10.97 7.01 -3.83
N ASP A 306 -11.77 6.48 -4.77
CA ASP A 306 -11.25 5.69 -5.89
C ASP A 306 -10.38 6.57 -6.80
N ALA A 307 -10.83 7.79 -7.12
CA ALA A 307 -10.05 8.75 -7.89
C ALA A 307 -8.69 9.06 -7.23
N LEU A 308 -8.66 9.23 -5.90
CA LEU A 308 -7.40 9.46 -5.17
C LEU A 308 -6.44 8.26 -5.32
N ALA A 309 -6.91 7.01 -5.19
CA ALA A 309 -6.08 5.83 -5.38
C ALA A 309 -5.49 5.76 -6.79
N TRP A 310 -6.29 6.03 -7.81
CA TRP A 310 -5.82 6.05 -9.20
C TRP A 310 -4.87 7.21 -9.51
N LEU A 311 -5.04 8.38 -8.89
CA LEU A 311 -4.07 9.48 -8.98
C LEU A 311 -2.75 9.12 -8.30
N MET A 312 -2.78 8.41 -7.16
CA MET A 312 -1.56 7.90 -6.53
C MET A 312 -0.85 6.88 -7.44
N LEU A 313 -1.59 6.00 -8.10
CA LEU A 313 -1.03 5.07 -9.08
C LEU A 313 -0.43 5.81 -10.29
N LEU A 314 -1.09 6.84 -10.79
CA LEU A 314 -0.57 7.68 -11.88
C LEU A 314 0.79 8.29 -11.52
N TRP A 315 0.88 8.95 -10.36
CA TRP A 315 2.14 9.55 -9.91
C TRP A 315 3.21 8.51 -9.61
N GLY A 316 2.85 7.38 -8.99
CA GLY A 316 3.77 6.26 -8.80
C GLY A 316 4.29 5.70 -10.12
N THR A 317 3.44 5.64 -11.15
CA THR A 317 3.84 5.23 -12.51
C THR A 317 4.80 6.24 -13.12
N ILE A 318 4.52 7.54 -13.00
CA ILE A 318 5.40 8.62 -13.49
C ILE A 318 6.78 8.49 -12.84
N TRP A 319 6.87 8.37 -11.51
CA TRP A 319 8.13 8.22 -10.81
C TRP A 319 8.89 6.95 -11.23
N ARG A 320 8.21 5.79 -11.25
CA ARG A 320 8.81 4.53 -11.69
C ARG A 320 9.39 4.58 -13.11
N LEU A 321 8.70 5.28 -14.02
CA LEU A 321 9.08 5.30 -15.43
C LEU A 321 10.09 6.37 -15.78
N LEU A 322 10.18 7.46 -15.01
CA LEU A 322 10.99 8.61 -15.36
C LEU A 322 12.22 8.80 -14.47
N LEU A 323 12.19 8.32 -13.21
CA LEU A 323 13.23 8.61 -12.23
C LEU A 323 14.09 7.40 -11.92
N ALA A 324 15.39 7.65 -11.72
CA ALA A 324 16.34 6.69 -11.18
C ALA A 324 17.34 7.38 -10.24
N GLU A 325 18.03 6.60 -9.41
CA GLU A 325 19.21 7.08 -8.71
C GLU A 325 20.40 7.16 -9.68
N LYS A 326 21.35 8.06 -9.42
CA LYS A 326 22.60 8.11 -10.20
C LYS A 326 23.58 7.06 -9.71
N GLY A 327 24.49 6.63 -10.61
CA GLY A 327 25.58 5.71 -10.30
C GLY A 327 25.16 4.26 -10.16
N GLU A 328 25.85 3.51 -9.32
CA GLU A 328 25.68 2.05 -9.14
C GLU A 328 24.27 1.64 -8.70
N ARG A 329 23.56 2.53 -8.00
CA ARG A 329 22.21 2.28 -7.52
C ARG A 329 21.10 2.53 -8.55
N MET A 330 21.43 2.87 -9.80
CA MET A 330 20.47 3.23 -10.83
C MET A 330 19.36 2.16 -11.00
N TYR A 331 19.75 0.90 -11.00
CA TYR A 331 18.85 -0.22 -11.23
C TYR A 331 18.25 -0.83 -9.95
N HIS A 332 18.47 -0.25 -8.75
CA HIS A 332 17.83 -0.72 -7.51
C HIS A 332 16.33 -0.47 -7.50
N GLY A 333 15.84 0.46 -8.32
CA GLY A 333 14.41 0.69 -8.50
C GLY A 333 13.72 1.36 -7.32
N ASN A 334 14.41 2.20 -6.55
CA ASN A 334 13.87 2.83 -5.34
C ASN A 334 12.63 3.69 -5.58
N PHE A 335 12.46 4.25 -6.77
CA PHE A 335 11.23 4.96 -7.16
C PHE A 335 10.05 4.03 -7.48
N THR A 336 10.26 2.71 -7.49
CA THR A 336 9.21 1.72 -7.70
C THR A 336 8.38 1.48 -6.43
N TRP A 337 8.93 1.71 -5.23
CA TRP A 337 8.24 1.39 -3.97
C TRP A 337 6.96 2.20 -3.77
N GLY A 338 6.96 3.48 -4.10
CA GLY A 338 5.74 4.31 -4.08
C GLY A 338 4.67 3.81 -5.06
N TYR A 339 5.09 3.40 -6.26
CA TYR A 339 4.20 2.77 -7.24
C TYR A 339 3.55 1.50 -6.66
N MET A 340 4.31 0.61 -6.01
CA MET A 340 3.79 -0.63 -5.43
C MET A 340 2.78 -0.38 -4.30
N LEU A 341 3.04 0.64 -3.46
CA LEU A 341 2.08 1.05 -2.43
C LEU A 341 0.79 1.59 -3.06
N ALA A 342 0.89 2.37 -4.13
CA ALA A 342 -0.28 2.85 -4.87
C ALA A 342 -1.05 1.71 -5.56
N VAL A 343 -0.34 0.72 -6.11
CA VAL A 343 -0.94 -0.54 -6.64
C VAL A 343 -1.76 -1.22 -5.56
N TYR A 344 -1.20 -1.40 -4.34
CA TYR A 344 -1.94 -2.00 -3.24
C TYR A 344 -3.24 -1.24 -2.91
N LEU A 345 -3.19 0.10 -2.89
CA LEU A 345 -4.39 0.92 -2.62
C LEU A 345 -5.44 0.83 -3.73
N VAL A 346 -5.03 0.76 -4.99
CA VAL A 346 -5.95 0.51 -6.11
C VAL A 346 -6.58 -0.89 -6.00
N TRP A 347 -5.81 -1.89 -5.61
CA TRP A 347 -6.32 -3.24 -5.33
C TRP A 347 -7.31 -3.25 -4.16
N TYR A 348 -7.00 -2.55 -3.08
CA TYR A 348 -7.90 -2.37 -1.94
C TYR A 348 -9.25 -1.76 -2.36
N THR A 349 -9.23 -0.70 -3.18
CA THR A 349 -10.49 -0.10 -3.68
C THR A 349 -11.23 -1.03 -4.64
N ALA A 350 -10.52 -1.80 -5.46
CA ALA A 350 -11.12 -2.79 -6.37
C ALA A 350 -11.80 -3.93 -5.61
N VAL A 351 -11.17 -4.47 -4.57
CA VAL A 351 -11.77 -5.52 -3.71
C VAL A 351 -13.00 -4.98 -2.98
N ARG A 352 -12.94 -3.75 -2.48
CA ARG A 352 -14.12 -3.09 -1.88
C ARG A 352 -15.28 -2.98 -2.89
N SER A 353 -14.99 -2.58 -4.12
CA SER A 353 -15.99 -2.47 -5.19
C SER A 353 -16.54 -3.83 -5.63
N TYR A 354 -15.68 -4.86 -5.65
CA TYR A 354 -16.10 -6.23 -5.91
C TYR A 354 -17.06 -6.76 -4.83
N LEU A 355 -16.79 -6.49 -3.56
CA LEU A 355 -17.69 -6.83 -2.47
C LEU A 355 -19.06 -6.15 -2.58
N LYS A 356 -19.09 -4.88 -3.00
CA LYS A 356 -20.35 -4.17 -3.28
C LYS A 356 -21.13 -4.84 -4.43
N LEU A 357 -20.42 -5.20 -5.51
CA LEU A 357 -21.01 -5.90 -6.63
C LEU A 357 -21.58 -7.26 -6.21
N TYR A 358 -20.81 -8.05 -5.48
CA TYR A 358 -21.22 -9.33 -4.92
C TYR A 358 -22.49 -9.21 -4.08
N PHE A 359 -22.53 -8.27 -3.14
CA PHE A 359 -23.68 -8.04 -2.28
C PHE A 359 -24.92 -7.60 -3.06
N SER A 360 -24.77 -6.71 -4.05
CA SER A 360 -25.89 -6.26 -4.87
C SER A 360 -26.50 -7.38 -5.70
N GLU A 361 -25.71 -8.30 -6.24
CA GLU A 361 -26.20 -9.47 -6.98
C GLU A 361 -26.87 -10.50 -6.05
N GLN A 362 -26.34 -10.68 -4.84
CA GLN A 362 -26.95 -11.55 -3.82
C GLN A 362 -28.36 -11.05 -3.43
N MET A 363 -28.51 -9.73 -3.23
CA MET A 363 -29.78 -9.13 -2.82
C MET A 363 -30.85 -9.13 -3.92
N THR A 364 -30.46 -9.07 -5.20
CA THR A 364 -31.40 -9.07 -6.32
C THR A 364 -31.91 -10.46 -6.70
N GLY A 365 -31.30 -11.52 -6.17
CA GLY A 365 -31.65 -12.92 -6.49
C GLY A 365 -31.44 -13.28 -7.96
N ASN A 366 -30.84 -12.39 -8.73
CA ASN A 366 -30.55 -12.62 -10.14
C ASN A 366 -29.38 -13.57 -10.35
N LYS A 367 -29.37 -14.26 -11.50
CA LYS A 367 -28.18 -15.00 -11.96
C LYS A 367 -27.00 -14.05 -11.98
N ARG A 368 -25.85 -14.50 -11.46
CA ARG A 368 -24.61 -13.72 -11.45
C ARG A 368 -24.32 -13.15 -12.84
N GLY A 369 -24.20 -11.85 -12.92
CA GLY A 369 -23.98 -11.15 -14.18
C GLY A 369 -22.62 -11.49 -14.77
N VAL A 370 -22.47 -11.40 -16.11
CA VAL A 370 -21.23 -11.70 -16.84
C VAL A 370 -20.04 -10.91 -16.25
N GLY A 371 -20.24 -9.65 -15.89
CA GLY A 371 -19.22 -8.80 -15.29
C GLY A 371 -18.68 -9.36 -13.97
N PHE A 372 -19.56 -9.89 -13.12
CA PHE A 372 -19.16 -10.54 -11.85
C PHE A 372 -18.36 -11.82 -12.09
N VAL A 373 -18.85 -12.69 -13.00
CA VAL A 373 -18.16 -13.95 -13.32
C VAL A 373 -16.77 -13.67 -13.89
N LEU A 374 -16.65 -12.71 -14.79
CA LEU A 374 -15.37 -12.31 -15.38
C LEU A 374 -14.43 -11.74 -14.30
N ALA A 375 -14.91 -10.85 -13.43
CA ALA A 375 -14.12 -10.28 -12.34
C ALA A 375 -13.63 -11.37 -11.38
N THR A 376 -14.48 -12.35 -11.06
CA THR A 376 -14.11 -13.51 -10.24
C THR A 376 -13.02 -14.34 -10.90
N ALA A 377 -13.16 -14.66 -12.19
CA ALA A 377 -12.16 -15.44 -12.92
C ALA A 377 -10.80 -14.75 -12.96
N VAL A 378 -10.78 -13.44 -13.23
CA VAL A 378 -9.55 -12.63 -13.21
C VAL A 378 -8.94 -12.58 -11.81
N LEU A 379 -9.76 -12.41 -10.76
CA LEU A 379 -9.29 -12.41 -9.36
C LEU A 379 -8.63 -13.74 -8.98
N VAL A 380 -9.22 -14.87 -9.42
CA VAL A 380 -8.66 -16.22 -9.20
C VAL A 380 -7.30 -16.36 -9.88
N LEU A 381 -7.13 -15.87 -11.12
CA LEU A 381 -5.83 -15.90 -11.80
C LEU A 381 -4.76 -15.12 -11.03
N HIS A 382 -5.11 -13.95 -10.48
CA HIS A 382 -4.21 -13.18 -9.62
C HIS A 382 -3.90 -13.90 -8.31
N LEU A 383 -4.88 -14.58 -7.69
CA LEU A 383 -4.67 -15.35 -6.47
C LEU A 383 -3.72 -16.54 -6.72
N VAL A 384 -3.94 -17.31 -7.78
CA VAL A 384 -3.05 -18.44 -8.16
C VAL A 384 -1.63 -17.93 -8.38
N SER A 385 -1.48 -16.81 -9.10
CA SER A 385 -0.17 -16.18 -9.34
C SER A 385 0.49 -15.67 -8.04
N GLY A 386 -0.31 -15.14 -7.11
CA GLY A 386 0.18 -14.68 -5.82
C GLY A 386 0.62 -15.82 -4.91
N LEU A 387 -0.11 -16.92 -4.89
CA LEU A 387 0.30 -18.15 -4.18
C LEU A 387 1.59 -18.73 -4.77
N TYR A 388 1.70 -18.77 -6.11
CA TYR A 388 2.93 -19.17 -6.78
C TYR A 388 4.11 -18.26 -6.37
N TYR A 389 3.93 -16.96 -6.39
CA TYR A 389 4.95 -15.99 -5.97
C TYR A 389 5.40 -16.21 -4.52
N LEU A 390 4.46 -16.43 -3.60
CA LEU A 390 4.76 -16.69 -2.19
C LEU A 390 5.54 -17.99 -1.99
N ILE A 391 5.11 -19.07 -2.65
CA ILE A 391 5.81 -20.37 -2.62
C ILE A 391 7.22 -20.21 -3.19
N TYR A 392 7.36 -19.48 -4.30
CA TYR A 392 8.63 -19.21 -4.94
C TYR A 392 9.61 -18.51 -3.99
N LEU A 393 9.15 -17.47 -3.27
CA LEU A 393 9.97 -16.77 -2.28
C LEU A 393 10.41 -17.69 -1.14
N VAL A 394 9.49 -18.46 -0.58
CA VAL A 394 9.76 -19.31 0.60
C VAL A 394 10.64 -20.51 0.23
N VAL A 395 10.44 -21.13 -0.92
CA VAL A 395 11.16 -22.36 -1.32
C VAL A 395 12.53 -22.04 -1.93
N LEU A 396 12.61 -21.00 -2.77
CA LEU A 396 13.85 -20.66 -3.49
C LEU A 396 14.69 -19.61 -2.76
N GLY A 397 14.14 -18.93 -1.76
CA GLY A 397 14.86 -17.92 -0.99
C GLY A 397 15.32 -16.72 -1.82
N HIS A 398 14.72 -16.50 -2.99
CA HIS A 398 15.07 -15.39 -3.87
C HIS A 398 14.12 -14.24 -3.67
N GLY A 399 14.58 -13.18 -3.02
CA GLY A 399 13.97 -11.86 -3.10
C GLY A 399 14.26 -11.30 -4.48
N MET A 400 13.27 -11.32 -5.35
CA MET A 400 13.38 -10.73 -6.69
C MET A 400 12.58 -9.46 -6.78
#